data_b2e29d0f8c2295839ca7975c288b3fc8
#
_entry.id   b2e29d0f8c2295839ca7975c288b3fc8
#
_cell.length_a   1.000
_cell.length_b   1.000
_cell.length_c   1.000
_cell.angle_alpha   90.00
_cell.angle_beta   90.00
_cell.angle_gamma   90.00
#
_symmetry.space_group_name_H-M   'P 1'
#
loop_
_entity.id
_entity.type
_entity.pdbx_description
1 polymer ?
#
loop_
_entity_poly.entity_id
_entity_poly.type
_entity_poly.pdbx_seq_one_letter_code
_entity_poly.pdbx_strand_id
1 'polypeptide(L)'
;MIEIHPSRIPVLIIGGGQAGLSVSWYLMREGIEHVVLERHRRFESWRNNRWDSFCLVTPNWQCRLPGWAYNGSDPDGFMLKDEIVDYLDGFAESFNPPLREGVDVTRVAPRDGGGYLVETTVGHWIADQVVIATGGYDNPIVPPYAADLDPAIVQMHSRDYRRPSQLPEGATLIVGTGQSGVQIMDDFHLEGRPVHLAVGPAPRSPRKYRGRDATDWLYDAGTYAVTIDRHPDPIKALTQTNHYMSGRDGGKEIDLRKYALEGVKLYGSVAGGAGTKMSFLPDLEKNLDDADRSYLGIRTQIDAWIASQGIDAPEEPPFEKVWRPEQEITEVDLVASGVTSIIWAIGFRPDYSWLEVDCLDERGKPKYHRGVTEASGLYFIGLGWLNTWGSGRFLGIDEDSRYLSEQIVALQKRAVAA
;
A
#
# COMPACT_ATOMS: atom_id res chain seq x y z
N MET A 1 32.18 -21.67 -22.98
CA MET A 1 31.44 -20.64 -22.28
C MET A 1 31.06 -19.64 -23.34
N ILE A 2 29.77 -19.46 -23.61
CA ILE A 2 29.28 -18.41 -24.49
C ILE A 2 29.41 -17.12 -23.68
N GLU A 3 30.32 -16.22 -24.06
CA GLU A 3 30.35 -14.87 -23.49
C GLU A 3 29.01 -14.20 -23.85
N ILE A 4 28.13 -14.14 -22.87
CA ILE A 4 26.90 -13.34 -23.00
C ILE A 4 27.33 -11.88 -22.84
N HIS A 5 27.53 -11.19 -23.97
CA HIS A 5 27.79 -9.75 -23.95
C HIS A 5 26.58 -9.06 -23.26
N PRO A 6 26.86 -8.11 -22.36
CA PRO A 6 25.77 -7.39 -21.67
C PRO A 6 24.92 -6.64 -22.69
N SER A 7 23.60 -6.82 -22.62
CA SER A 7 22.68 -6.02 -23.41
C SER A 7 22.72 -4.57 -22.89
N ARG A 8 23.12 -3.62 -23.72
CA ARG A 8 23.07 -2.19 -23.36
C ARG A 8 21.70 -1.63 -23.67
N ILE A 9 21.17 -0.83 -22.74
CA ILE A 9 19.85 -0.21 -22.87
C ILE A 9 19.87 1.22 -22.28
N PRO A 10 19.26 2.21 -22.91
CA PRO A 10 19.19 3.57 -22.37
C PRO A 10 18.51 3.63 -21.01
N VAL A 11 17.36 2.95 -20.83
CA VAL A 11 16.59 2.95 -19.58
C VAL A 11 16.17 1.53 -19.22
N LEU A 12 16.37 1.14 -17.95
CA LEU A 12 15.90 -0.12 -17.42
C LEU A 12 14.97 0.15 -16.23
N ILE A 13 13.76 -0.42 -16.27
CA ILE A 13 12.75 -0.29 -15.22
C ILE A 13 12.67 -1.62 -14.47
N ILE A 14 12.78 -1.58 -13.13
CA ILE A 14 12.71 -2.75 -12.25
C ILE A 14 11.34 -2.78 -11.57
N GLY A 15 10.48 -3.71 -11.99
CA GLY A 15 9.13 -3.92 -11.48
C GLY A 15 8.05 -3.67 -12.53
N GLY A 16 7.26 -4.70 -12.83
CA GLY A 16 6.14 -4.72 -13.78
C GLY A 16 4.78 -4.40 -13.14
N GLY A 17 4.77 -3.63 -12.04
CA GLY A 17 3.57 -3.10 -11.40
C GLY A 17 3.03 -1.85 -12.10
N GLN A 18 1.91 -1.29 -11.57
CA GLN A 18 1.30 -0.08 -12.13
C GLN A 18 2.29 1.09 -12.24
N ALA A 19 3.23 1.21 -11.32
CA ALA A 19 4.19 2.31 -11.30
C ALA A 19 5.22 2.20 -12.43
N GLY A 20 5.85 1.03 -12.58
CA GLY A 20 6.83 0.79 -13.65
C GLY A 20 6.22 0.87 -15.04
N LEU A 21 5.03 0.28 -15.22
CA LEU A 21 4.33 0.33 -16.51
C LEU A 21 3.80 1.74 -16.84
N SER A 22 3.49 2.56 -15.84
CA SER A 22 3.13 3.98 -16.08
C SER A 22 4.33 4.80 -16.59
N VAL A 23 5.53 4.57 -16.07
CA VAL A 23 6.76 5.18 -16.63
C VAL A 23 7.01 4.66 -18.06
N SER A 24 6.91 3.33 -18.25
CA SER A 24 7.06 2.71 -19.57
C SER A 24 6.12 3.32 -20.61
N TRP A 25 4.86 3.61 -20.25
CA TRP A 25 3.88 4.25 -21.12
C TRP A 25 4.37 5.62 -21.64
N TYR A 26 4.92 6.45 -20.76
CA TYR A 26 5.48 7.75 -21.15
C TYR A 26 6.74 7.59 -22.01
N LEU A 27 7.66 6.70 -21.63
CA LEU A 27 8.90 6.49 -22.39
C LEU A 27 8.63 5.98 -23.81
N MET A 28 7.62 5.11 -24.00
CA MET A 28 7.19 4.69 -25.34
C MET A 28 6.69 5.86 -26.19
N ARG A 29 5.94 6.79 -25.61
CA ARG A 29 5.43 7.98 -26.31
C ARG A 29 6.55 8.95 -26.69
N GLU A 30 7.59 9.02 -25.88
CA GLU A 30 8.80 9.82 -26.15
C GLU A 30 9.80 9.12 -27.08
N GLY A 31 9.51 7.89 -27.52
CA GLY A 31 10.40 7.08 -28.37
C GLY A 31 11.68 6.66 -27.67
N ILE A 32 11.69 6.58 -26.34
CA ILE A 32 12.86 6.17 -25.55
C ILE A 32 12.92 4.65 -25.48
N GLU A 33 14.02 4.08 -25.98
CA GLU A 33 14.28 2.65 -25.84
C GLU A 33 14.47 2.27 -24.37
N HIS A 34 13.73 1.27 -23.92
CA HIS A 34 13.80 0.80 -22.54
C HIS A 34 13.34 -0.66 -22.42
N VAL A 35 13.55 -1.25 -21.26
CA VAL A 35 13.02 -2.56 -20.89
C VAL A 35 12.44 -2.51 -19.49
N VAL A 36 11.34 -3.22 -19.25
CA VAL A 36 10.78 -3.46 -17.92
C VAL A 36 11.09 -4.89 -17.52
N LEU A 37 11.73 -5.07 -16.37
CA LEU A 37 12.01 -6.39 -15.80
C LEU A 37 11.07 -6.65 -14.64
N GLU A 38 10.39 -7.79 -14.66
CA GLU A 38 9.49 -8.24 -13.61
C GLU A 38 9.86 -9.67 -13.19
N ARG A 39 10.08 -9.90 -11.88
CA ARG A 39 10.52 -11.20 -11.38
C ARG A 39 9.45 -12.29 -11.48
N HIS A 40 8.17 -11.89 -11.44
CA HIS A 40 7.03 -12.80 -11.55
C HIS A 40 6.22 -12.50 -12.80
N ARG A 41 4.92 -12.40 -12.67
CA ARG A 41 4.01 -11.90 -13.67
C ARG A 41 3.68 -10.43 -13.38
N ARG A 42 3.42 -9.63 -14.41
CA ARG A 42 2.96 -8.24 -14.23
C ARG A 42 1.81 -8.17 -13.23
N PHE A 43 1.83 -7.14 -12.41
CA PHE A 43 0.81 -6.90 -11.38
C PHE A 43 0.67 -8.03 -10.34
N GLU A 44 1.72 -8.78 -10.08
CA GLU A 44 1.73 -9.94 -9.16
C GLU A 44 1.09 -9.65 -7.81
N SER A 45 1.40 -8.48 -7.23
CA SER A 45 0.85 -8.08 -5.92
C SER A 45 -0.67 -7.94 -5.93
N TRP A 46 -1.29 -7.61 -7.07
CA TRP A 46 -2.73 -7.54 -7.22
C TRP A 46 -3.34 -8.91 -7.46
N ARG A 47 -2.68 -9.77 -8.24
CA ARG A 47 -3.13 -11.11 -8.57
C ARG A 47 -3.10 -12.05 -7.39
N ASN A 48 -1.93 -12.12 -6.73
CA ASN A 48 -1.62 -13.20 -5.81
C ASN A 48 -1.41 -12.78 -4.35
N ASN A 49 -1.26 -11.48 -4.04
CA ASN A 49 -1.03 -11.00 -2.68
C ASN A 49 -2.26 -10.28 -2.10
N ARG A 50 -3.46 -10.64 -2.55
CA ARG A 50 -4.74 -10.14 -2.03
C ARG A 50 -5.68 -11.31 -1.77
N TRP A 51 -6.58 -11.16 -0.81
CA TRP A 51 -7.60 -12.16 -0.48
C TRP A 51 -8.78 -12.11 -1.45
N ASP A 52 -9.57 -13.17 -1.44
CA ASP A 52 -10.61 -13.39 -2.45
C ASP A 52 -11.70 -12.31 -2.44
N SER A 53 -12.09 -11.82 -1.26
CA SER A 53 -13.07 -10.75 -1.07
C SER A 53 -12.49 -9.34 -1.12
N PHE A 54 -11.22 -9.18 -1.53
CA PHE A 54 -10.57 -7.88 -1.59
C PHE A 54 -11.29 -6.94 -2.57
N CYS A 55 -11.50 -5.70 -2.15
CA CYS A 55 -11.93 -4.61 -3.00
C CYS A 55 -11.09 -3.34 -2.77
N LEU A 56 -11.12 -2.43 -3.73
CA LEU A 56 -10.51 -1.12 -3.55
C LEU A 56 -11.16 -0.38 -2.39
N VAL A 57 -10.38 0.49 -1.75
CA VAL A 57 -10.85 1.40 -0.70
C VAL A 57 -11.11 2.81 -1.23
N THR A 58 -10.61 3.10 -2.42
CA THR A 58 -10.86 4.34 -3.14
C THR A 58 -11.87 4.10 -4.25
N PRO A 59 -12.80 5.03 -4.53
CA PRO A 59 -13.76 4.88 -5.61
C PRO A 59 -13.08 4.66 -6.97
N ASN A 60 -13.77 3.98 -7.86
CA ASN A 60 -13.27 3.61 -9.19
C ASN A 60 -12.85 4.82 -10.03
N TRP A 61 -13.51 5.99 -9.86
CA TRP A 61 -13.13 7.22 -10.57
C TRP A 61 -11.70 7.70 -10.24
N GLN A 62 -11.12 7.27 -9.11
CA GLN A 62 -9.73 7.54 -8.76
C GLN A 62 -8.73 6.64 -9.50
N CYS A 63 -9.19 5.63 -10.22
CA CYS A 63 -8.33 4.77 -11.04
C CYS A 63 -8.00 5.47 -12.34
N ARG A 64 -6.84 6.15 -12.35
CA ARG A 64 -6.36 6.98 -13.45
C ARG A 64 -4.91 6.65 -13.72
N LEU A 65 -4.69 5.68 -14.61
CA LEU A 65 -3.36 5.41 -15.16
C LEU A 65 -3.12 6.31 -16.41
N PRO A 66 -1.88 6.48 -16.87
CA PRO A 66 -1.57 7.30 -18.04
C PRO A 66 -2.39 6.92 -19.28
N GLY A 67 -3.28 7.80 -19.71
CA GLY A 67 -4.18 7.54 -20.83
C GLY A 67 -5.22 6.44 -20.62
N TRP A 68 -5.38 5.94 -19.37
CA TRP A 68 -6.24 4.82 -19.01
C TRP A 68 -7.01 5.08 -17.72
N ALA A 69 -8.01 5.96 -17.78
CA ALA A 69 -8.91 6.18 -16.67
C ALA A 69 -9.98 5.07 -16.62
N TYR A 70 -10.53 4.82 -15.43
CA TYR A 70 -11.70 3.94 -15.29
C TYR A 70 -12.85 4.45 -16.18
N ASN A 71 -13.43 3.57 -16.97
CA ASN A 71 -14.50 3.86 -17.93
C ASN A 71 -15.72 2.95 -17.76
N GLY A 72 -15.82 2.23 -16.64
CA GLY A 72 -16.97 1.40 -16.31
C GLY A 72 -18.19 2.22 -15.91
N SER A 73 -19.31 1.54 -15.70
CA SER A 73 -20.62 2.16 -15.41
C SER A 73 -20.80 2.59 -13.95
N ASP A 74 -19.89 2.21 -13.05
CA ASP A 74 -19.97 2.51 -11.61
C ASP A 74 -18.72 3.27 -11.13
N PRO A 75 -18.59 4.57 -11.43
CA PRO A 75 -17.43 5.37 -11.03
C PRO A 75 -17.30 5.53 -9.50
N ASP A 76 -18.42 5.50 -8.78
CA ASP A 76 -18.47 5.69 -7.32
C ASP A 76 -18.39 4.35 -6.55
N GLY A 77 -18.37 3.24 -7.26
CA GLY A 77 -18.16 1.89 -6.71
C GLY A 77 -16.69 1.55 -6.46
N PHE A 78 -16.44 0.30 -6.13
CA PHE A 78 -15.13 -0.18 -5.69
C PHE A 78 -14.81 -1.51 -6.39
N MET A 79 -13.89 -1.49 -7.34
CA MET A 79 -13.47 -2.72 -8.05
C MET A 79 -13.05 -3.82 -7.09
N LEU A 80 -13.55 -5.02 -7.33
CA LEU A 80 -13.09 -6.24 -6.69
C LEU A 80 -11.71 -6.67 -7.24
N LYS A 81 -11.04 -7.58 -6.54
CA LYS A 81 -9.69 -8.04 -6.87
C LYS A 81 -9.51 -8.37 -8.36
N ASP A 82 -10.39 -9.15 -8.92
CA ASP A 82 -10.26 -9.61 -10.31
C ASP A 82 -10.55 -8.46 -11.30
N GLU A 83 -11.50 -7.59 -10.99
CA GLU A 83 -11.76 -6.37 -11.79
C GLU A 83 -10.57 -5.40 -11.80
N ILE A 84 -9.85 -5.30 -10.66
CA ILE A 84 -8.60 -4.52 -10.60
C ILE A 84 -7.55 -5.12 -11.53
N VAL A 85 -7.43 -6.45 -11.53
CA VAL A 85 -6.49 -7.15 -12.39
C VAL A 85 -6.85 -6.96 -13.86
N ASP A 86 -8.13 -7.06 -14.22
CA ASP A 86 -8.61 -6.83 -15.58
C ASP A 86 -8.37 -5.38 -16.04
N TYR A 87 -8.62 -4.40 -15.15
CA TYR A 87 -8.32 -2.99 -15.40
C TYR A 87 -6.82 -2.76 -15.69
N LEU A 88 -5.95 -3.39 -14.90
CA LEU A 88 -4.49 -3.27 -15.04
C LEU A 88 -3.97 -4.01 -16.28
N ASP A 89 -4.52 -5.18 -16.59
CA ASP A 89 -4.17 -5.93 -17.80
C ASP A 89 -4.58 -5.16 -19.05
N GLY A 90 -5.79 -4.60 -19.06
CA GLY A 90 -6.24 -3.73 -20.16
C GLY A 90 -5.33 -2.52 -20.36
N PHE A 91 -4.84 -1.91 -19.28
CA PHE A 91 -3.84 -0.84 -19.39
C PHE A 91 -2.55 -1.33 -20.08
N ALA A 92 -1.97 -2.42 -19.61
CA ALA A 92 -0.73 -2.95 -20.20
C ALA A 92 -0.93 -3.35 -21.68
N GLU A 93 -2.04 -3.96 -22.01
CA GLU A 93 -2.38 -4.39 -23.38
C GLU A 93 -2.61 -3.20 -24.32
N SER A 94 -3.07 -2.07 -23.80
CA SER A 94 -3.34 -0.86 -24.61
C SER A 94 -2.10 -0.28 -25.30
N PHE A 95 -0.89 -0.55 -24.79
CA PHE A 95 0.34 0.00 -25.34
C PHE A 95 1.49 -1.01 -25.53
N ASN A 96 1.27 -2.28 -25.12
CA ASN A 96 2.21 -3.39 -25.31
C ASN A 96 3.66 -3.04 -24.85
N PRO A 97 3.91 -2.86 -23.53
CA PRO A 97 5.19 -2.45 -22.99
C PRO A 97 6.31 -3.46 -23.30
N PRO A 98 7.58 -3.02 -23.42
CA PRO A 98 8.73 -3.92 -23.58
C PRO A 98 9.05 -4.65 -22.26
N LEU A 99 8.11 -5.49 -21.80
CA LEU A 99 8.13 -6.21 -20.53
C LEU A 99 8.77 -7.59 -20.67
N ARG A 100 9.63 -7.93 -19.72
CA ARG A 100 10.19 -9.27 -19.53
C ARG A 100 9.81 -9.79 -18.16
N GLU A 101 8.92 -10.76 -18.13
CA GLU A 101 8.47 -11.48 -16.94
C GLU A 101 9.42 -12.65 -16.61
N GLY A 102 9.45 -13.07 -15.34
CA GLY A 102 10.33 -14.15 -14.86
C GLY A 102 11.80 -13.76 -14.74
N VAL A 103 12.10 -12.46 -14.69
CA VAL A 103 13.46 -11.93 -14.58
C VAL A 103 13.64 -11.21 -13.26
N ASP A 104 14.34 -11.83 -12.32
CA ASP A 104 14.66 -11.24 -11.03
C ASP A 104 15.97 -10.46 -11.08
N VAL A 105 15.96 -9.22 -10.62
CA VAL A 105 17.15 -8.36 -10.49
C VAL A 105 17.80 -8.65 -9.16
N THR A 106 19.03 -9.14 -9.21
CA THR A 106 19.80 -9.57 -8.03
C THR A 106 20.83 -8.56 -7.56
N ARG A 107 21.22 -7.61 -8.45
CA ARG A 107 22.18 -6.56 -8.10
C ARG A 107 22.08 -5.38 -9.06
N VAL A 108 22.20 -4.17 -8.53
CA VAL A 108 22.41 -2.92 -9.29
C VAL A 108 23.60 -2.18 -8.71
N ALA A 109 24.61 -1.93 -9.51
CA ALA A 109 25.83 -1.24 -9.10
C ALA A 109 26.22 -0.15 -10.13
N PRO A 110 26.81 0.96 -9.68
CA PRO A 110 27.35 1.97 -10.59
C PRO A 110 28.53 1.41 -11.39
N ARG A 111 28.77 1.98 -12.56
CA ARG A 111 29.90 1.58 -13.44
C ARG A 111 30.90 2.70 -13.62
N ASP A 112 32.17 2.31 -13.77
CA ASP A 112 33.19 3.22 -14.28
C ASP A 112 32.81 3.68 -15.70
N GLY A 113 32.79 5.00 -15.91
CA GLY A 113 32.34 5.60 -17.18
C GLY A 113 30.85 5.87 -17.28
N GLY A 114 30.08 5.69 -16.18
CA GLY A 114 28.67 6.08 -16.07
C GLY A 114 27.68 4.94 -16.32
N GLY A 115 26.44 5.17 -15.88
CA GLY A 115 25.37 4.17 -15.89
C GLY A 115 25.54 3.07 -14.86
N TYR A 116 24.81 1.99 -15.03
CA TYR A 116 24.64 0.93 -14.04
C TYR A 116 24.84 -0.45 -14.67
N LEU A 117 25.47 -1.36 -13.93
CA LEU A 117 25.41 -2.79 -14.17
C LEU A 117 24.22 -3.35 -13.41
N VAL A 118 23.31 -4.01 -14.12
CA VAL A 118 22.13 -4.67 -13.56
C VAL A 118 22.30 -6.18 -13.77
N GLU A 119 22.52 -6.91 -12.70
CA GLU A 119 22.63 -8.38 -12.71
C GLU A 119 21.25 -8.99 -12.45
N THR A 120 20.94 -10.06 -13.16
CA THR A 120 19.65 -10.74 -13.08
C THR A 120 19.83 -12.26 -13.09
N THR A 121 18.76 -12.98 -12.79
CA THR A 121 18.73 -14.45 -12.83
C THR A 121 18.98 -15.04 -14.23
N VAL A 122 18.89 -14.24 -15.30
CA VAL A 122 19.03 -14.69 -16.69
C VAL A 122 20.17 -14.01 -17.47
N GLY A 123 21.03 -13.28 -16.78
CA GLY A 123 22.15 -12.54 -17.36
C GLY A 123 22.28 -11.13 -16.78
N HIS A 124 22.96 -10.24 -17.50
CA HIS A 124 23.17 -8.88 -17.02
C HIS A 124 22.95 -7.83 -18.11
N TRP A 125 22.67 -6.62 -17.66
CA TRP A 125 22.37 -5.45 -18.48
C TRP A 125 23.32 -4.32 -18.13
N ILE A 126 23.62 -3.49 -19.11
CA ILE A 126 24.21 -2.16 -18.90
C ILE A 126 23.12 -1.14 -19.20
N ALA A 127 22.67 -0.40 -18.19
CA ALA A 127 21.67 0.62 -18.32
C ALA A 127 22.29 2.01 -18.11
N ASP A 128 21.98 2.97 -18.96
CA ASP A 128 22.42 4.35 -18.74
C ASP A 128 21.62 4.97 -17.59
N GLN A 129 20.34 4.59 -17.45
CA GLN A 129 19.44 5.03 -16.39
C GLN A 129 18.62 3.86 -15.85
N VAL A 130 18.32 3.87 -14.55
CA VAL A 130 17.53 2.82 -13.86
C VAL A 130 16.37 3.42 -13.09
N VAL A 131 15.18 2.86 -13.25
CA VAL A 131 13.97 3.20 -12.48
C VAL A 131 13.61 2.06 -11.55
N ILE A 132 13.60 2.30 -10.24
CA ILE A 132 13.20 1.34 -9.22
C ILE A 132 11.70 1.50 -8.96
N ALA A 133 10.91 0.52 -9.39
CA ALA A 133 9.46 0.47 -9.32
C ALA A 133 8.95 -0.77 -8.57
N THR A 134 9.75 -1.29 -7.63
CA THR A 134 9.48 -2.55 -6.90
C THR A 134 8.40 -2.44 -5.84
N GLY A 135 7.93 -1.20 -5.54
CA GLY A 135 6.94 -0.95 -4.49
C GLY A 135 7.49 -1.11 -3.07
N GLY A 136 6.61 -1.13 -2.08
CA GLY A 136 6.98 -1.20 -0.66
C GLY A 136 6.33 -2.37 0.11
N TYR A 137 5.71 -3.33 -0.59
CA TYR A 137 4.94 -4.42 0.03
C TYR A 137 5.56 -5.79 -0.24
N ASP A 138 6.88 -5.88 -0.20
CA ASP A 138 7.62 -7.07 -0.63
C ASP A 138 7.88 -8.05 0.51
N ASN A 139 8.52 -7.59 1.59
CA ASN A 139 8.90 -8.44 2.72
C ASN A 139 7.91 -8.30 3.88
N PRO A 140 7.12 -9.34 4.20
CA PRO A 140 6.23 -9.37 5.33
C PRO A 140 6.96 -9.12 6.65
N ILE A 141 6.38 -8.30 7.53
CA ILE A 141 6.88 -8.13 8.89
C ILE A 141 6.19 -9.18 9.78
N VAL A 142 7.00 -10.06 10.39
CA VAL A 142 6.59 -10.96 11.44
C VAL A 142 7.46 -10.67 12.65
N PRO A 143 6.90 -10.49 13.87
CA PRO A 143 7.71 -10.16 15.03
C PRO A 143 8.59 -11.35 15.44
N PRO A 144 9.81 -11.12 15.97
CA PRO A 144 10.72 -12.22 16.33
C PRO A 144 10.11 -13.22 17.33
N TYR A 145 9.32 -12.76 18.30
CA TYR A 145 8.67 -13.62 19.29
C TYR A 145 7.57 -14.53 18.71
N ALA A 146 7.19 -14.36 17.44
CA ALA A 146 6.29 -15.27 16.76
C ALA A 146 6.82 -16.71 16.73
N ALA A 147 8.13 -16.89 16.73
CA ALA A 147 8.79 -18.19 16.79
C ALA A 147 8.70 -18.86 18.18
N ASP A 148 8.43 -18.10 19.23
CA ASP A 148 8.32 -18.59 20.62
C ASP A 148 6.87 -19.02 20.97
N LEU A 149 5.91 -18.80 20.08
CA LEU A 149 4.52 -19.22 20.26
C LEU A 149 4.35 -20.73 20.06
N ASP A 150 3.31 -21.29 20.69
CA ASP A 150 2.98 -22.71 20.55
C ASP A 150 2.79 -23.11 19.08
N PRO A 151 3.52 -24.10 18.56
CA PRO A 151 3.46 -24.51 17.16
C PRO A 151 2.08 -25.09 16.74
N ALA A 152 1.20 -25.40 17.68
CA ALA A 152 -0.18 -25.77 17.37
C ALA A 152 -1.02 -24.58 16.91
N ILE A 153 -0.60 -23.34 17.19
CA ILE A 153 -1.25 -22.12 16.72
C ILE A 153 -0.74 -21.81 15.31
N VAL A 154 -1.61 -21.93 14.31
CA VAL A 154 -1.24 -21.66 12.91
C VAL A 154 -0.97 -20.17 12.72
N GLN A 155 0.16 -19.81 12.19
CA GLN A 155 0.53 -18.42 11.95
C GLN A 155 0.69 -18.14 10.45
N MET A 156 0.18 -16.98 9.99
CA MET A 156 0.43 -16.48 8.66
C MET A 156 0.53 -14.96 8.62
N HIS A 157 1.14 -14.43 7.57
CA HIS A 157 1.08 -13.00 7.30
C HIS A 157 -0.15 -12.67 6.45
N SER A 158 -0.68 -11.44 6.56
CA SER A 158 -1.82 -10.95 5.75
C SER A 158 -1.58 -11.04 4.24
N ARG A 159 -0.34 -11.07 3.77
CA ARG A 159 0.03 -11.33 2.37
C ARG A 159 -0.45 -12.69 1.88
N ASP A 160 -0.39 -13.72 2.74
CA ASP A 160 -0.66 -15.11 2.36
C ASP A 160 -2.11 -15.51 2.64
N TYR A 161 -2.87 -14.64 3.31
CA TYR A 161 -4.28 -14.81 3.55
C TYR A 161 -5.10 -14.69 2.26
N ARG A 162 -6.07 -15.61 2.07
CA ARG A 162 -7.00 -15.60 0.94
C ARG A 162 -8.46 -15.60 1.38
N ARG A 163 -8.81 -16.39 2.38
CA ARG A 163 -10.17 -16.54 2.91
C ARG A 163 -10.15 -17.21 4.29
N PRO A 164 -11.20 -17.05 5.12
CA PRO A 164 -11.25 -17.62 6.45
C PRO A 164 -11.11 -19.16 6.48
N SER A 165 -11.66 -19.86 5.50
CA SER A 165 -11.59 -21.34 5.40
C SER A 165 -10.18 -21.90 5.14
N GLN A 166 -9.18 -21.03 4.88
CA GLN A 166 -7.76 -21.41 4.79
C GLN A 166 -7.16 -21.76 6.16
N LEU A 167 -7.77 -21.28 7.22
CA LEU A 167 -7.31 -21.46 8.60
C LEU A 167 -8.18 -22.49 9.36
N PRO A 168 -7.61 -23.18 10.36
CA PRO A 168 -8.36 -24.11 11.18
C PRO A 168 -9.63 -23.49 11.77
N GLU A 169 -10.62 -24.32 12.08
CA GLU A 169 -11.79 -23.89 12.84
C GLU A 169 -11.38 -23.34 14.20
N GLY A 170 -12.15 -22.39 14.72
CA GLY A 170 -11.88 -21.67 15.97
C GLY A 170 -11.71 -20.18 15.75
N ALA A 171 -11.30 -19.48 16.79
CA ALA A 171 -11.06 -18.05 16.74
C ALA A 171 -9.73 -17.73 16.04
N THR A 172 -9.67 -16.58 15.40
CA THR A 172 -8.43 -16.05 14.80
C THR A 172 -8.04 -14.75 15.49
N LEU A 173 -6.78 -14.67 15.97
CA LEU A 173 -6.21 -13.40 16.40
C LEU A 173 -5.61 -12.67 15.20
N ILE A 174 -6.11 -11.49 14.89
CA ILE A 174 -5.55 -10.60 13.88
C ILE A 174 -4.74 -9.52 14.59
N VAL A 175 -3.48 -9.35 14.20
CA VAL A 175 -2.57 -8.38 14.82
C VAL A 175 -2.37 -7.19 13.89
N GLY A 176 -2.85 -6.02 14.34
CA GLY A 176 -2.74 -4.75 13.62
C GLY A 176 -4.05 -4.29 12.96
N THR A 177 -4.26 -2.98 12.99
CA THR A 177 -5.46 -2.30 12.48
C THR A 177 -5.18 -1.39 11.27
N GLY A 178 -4.11 -1.66 10.52
CA GLY A 178 -3.98 -1.11 9.17
C GLY A 178 -5.08 -1.64 8.24
N GLN A 179 -5.11 -1.18 6.99
CA GLN A 179 -6.12 -1.57 6.00
C GLN A 179 -6.35 -3.10 5.93
N SER A 180 -5.27 -3.88 5.87
CA SER A 180 -5.38 -5.34 5.76
C SER A 180 -6.00 -5.94 7.02
N GLY A 181 -5.56 -5.51 8.20
CA GLY A 181 -6.05 -6.09 9.46
C GLY A 181 -7.54 -5.92 9.66
N VAL A 182 -8.07 -4.70 9.45
CA VAL A 182 -9.50 -4.43 9.65
C VAL A 182 -10.38 -5.08 8.58
N GLN A 183 -9.89 -5.18 7.34
CA GLN A 183 -10.66 -5.81 6.26
C GLN A 183 -10.66 -7.34 6.38
N ILE A 184 -9.57 -7.94 6.84
CA ILE A 184 -9.53 -9.36 7.16
C ILE A 184 -10.40 -9.66 8.39
N MET A 185 -10.38 -8.81 9.41
CA MET A 185 -11.29 -8.91 10.56
C MET A 185 -12.76 -8.90 10.11
N ASP A 186 -13.13 -7.98 9.22
CA ASP A 186 -14.48 -7.91 8.65
C ASP A 186 -14.84 -9.17 7.84
N ASP A 187 -13.88 -9.74 7.11
CA ASP A 187 -14.05 -10.97 6.34
C ASP A 187 -14.41 -12.18 7.23
N PHE A 188 -13.66 -12.35 8.33
CA PHE A 188 -13.96 -13.38 9.33
C PHE A 188 -15.29 -13.15 10.04
N HIS A 189 -15.57 -11.90 10.43
CA HIS A 189 -16.80 -11.53 11.13
C HIS A 189 -18.03 -11.82 10.27
N LEU A 190 -18.01 -11.49 8.98
CA LEU A 190 -19.10 -11.74 8.06
C LEU A 190 -19.32 -13.23 7.77
N GLU A 191 -18.29 -14.08 7.90
CA GLU A 191 -18.44 -15.53 7.86
C GLU A 191 -18.88 -16.14 9.22
N GLY A 192 -19.14 -15.31 10.23
CA GLY A 192 -19.55 -15.75 11.57
C GLY A 192 -18.46 -16.45 12.36
N ARG A 193 -17.19 -16.29 11.98
CA ARG A 193 -16.05 -16.85 12.72
C ARG A 193 -15.64 -15.92 13.87
N PRO A 194 -15.34 -16.46 15.06
CA PRO A 194 -14.90 -15.65 16.19
C PRO A 194 -13.58 -14.94 15.88
N VAL A 195 -13.52 -13.62 16.16
CA VAL A 195 -12.34 -12.80 15.91
C VAL A 195 -11.84 -12.16 17.19
N HIS A 196 -10.53 -12.21 17.36
CA HIS A 196 -9.76 -11.41 18.28
C HIS A 196 -8.92 -10.41 17.48
N LEU A 197 -8.89 -9.14 17.87
CA LEU A 197 -8.17 -8.09 17.15
C LEU A 197 -7.26 -7.31 18.10
N ALA A 198 -5.97 -7.30 17.82
CA ALA A 198 -5.03 -6.41 18.49
C ALA A 198 -5.00 -5.05 17.78
N VAL A 199 -5.49 -4.03 18.47
CA VAL A 199 -5.71 -2.68 17.95
C VAL A 199 -4.46 -1.84 18.13
N GLY A 200 -3.83 -1.45 17.00
CA GLY A 200 -2.73 -0.53 16.96
C GLY A 200 -3.17 0.94 16.70
N PRO A 201 -2.24 1.88 16.58
CA PRO A 201 -2.51 3.31 16.47
C PRO A 201 -2.93 3.77 15.06
N ALA A 202 -3.58 2.92 14.27
CA ALA A 202 -4.02 3.25 12.93
C ALA A 202 -5.23 4.23 12.96
N PRO A 203 -5.21 5.32 12.16
CA PRO A 203 -6.32 6.26 12.10
C PRO A 203 -7.50 5.68 11.32
N ARG A 204 -8.72 6.11 11.62
CA ARG A 204 -9.91 5.79 10.83
C ARG A 204 -10.43 6.99 10.05
N SER A 205 -11.18 6.73 8.98
CA SER A 205 -11.86 7.72 8.17
C SER A 205 -13.36 7.42 8.11
N PRO A 206 -14.25 8.43 8.04
CA PRO A 206 -15.61 8.19 7.60
C PRO A 206 -15.61 7.63 6.18
N ARG A 207 -16.59 6.78 5.86
CA ARG A 207 -16.81 6.31 4.49
C ARG A 207 -17.76 7.24 3.75
N LYS A 208 -18.97 7.35 4.21
CA LYS A 208 -19.98 8.29 3.70
C LYS A 208 -20.16 9.41 4.71
N TYR A 209 -20.17 10.65 4.27
CA TYR A 209 -20.42 11.81 5.11
C TYR A 209 -21.08 12.92 4.30
N ARG A 210 -22.09 13.57 4.85
CA ARG A 210 -22.81 14.67 4.19
C ARG A 210 -23.29 14.29 2.78
N GLY A 211 -23.79 13.06 2.62
CA GLY A 211 -24.38 12.54 1.39
C GLY A 211 -23.41 12.06 0.31
N ARG A 212 -22.08 12.15 0.51
CA ARG A 212 -21.06 11.69 -0.46
C ARG A 212 -20.00 10.84 0.22
N ASP A 213 -19.15 10.20 -0.58
CA ASP A 213 -17.95 9.58 -0.08
C ASP A 213 -17.00 10.63 0.51
N ALA A 214 -16.40 10.32 1.67
CA ALA A 214 -15.47 11.26 2.30
C ALA A 214 -14.25 11.56 1.41
N THR A 215 -13.83 10.58 0.59
CA THR A 215 -12.71 10.79 -0.35
C THR A 215 -13.06 11.77 -1.48
N ASP A 216 -14.33 11.87 -1.87
CA ASP A 216 -14.77 12.86 -2.87
C ASP A 216 -14.67 14.28 -2.31
N TRP A 217 -15.16 14.48 -1.07
CA TRP A 217 -15.02 15.76 -0.40
C TRP A 217 -13.58 16.19 -0.21
N LEU A 218 -12.70 15.26 0.20
CA LEU A 218 -11.29 15.54 0.39
C LEU A 218 -10.57 15.84 -0.93
N TYR A 219 -10.99 15.20 -2.03
CA TYR A 219 -10.48 15.52 -3.35
C TYR A 219 -10.89 16.93 -3.80
N ASP A 220 -12.18 17.26 -3.70
CA ASP A 220 -12.71 18.59 -4.06
C ASP A 220 -12.07 19.70 -3.20
N ALA A 221 -11.80 19.42 -1.92
CA ALA A 221 -11.10 20.31 -1.00
C ALA A 221 -9.60 20.47 -1.30
N GLY A 222 -9.06 19.77 -2.32
CA GLY A 222 -7.65 19.82 -2.69
C GLY A 222 -6.71 19.11 -1.72
N THR A 223 -7.21 18.32 -0.77
CA THR A 223 -6.40 17.64 0.25
C THR A 223 -5.37 16.71 -0.38
N TYR A 224 -5.72 16.03 -1.46
CA TYR A 224 -4.83 15.09 -2.16
C TYR A 224 -3.82 15.75 -3.10
N ALA A 225 -3.96 17.06 -3.35
CA ALA A 225 -3.03 17.84 -4.16
C ALA A 225 -1.90 18.48 -3.32
N VAL A 226 -1.99 18.41 -1.97
CA VAL A 226 -0.93 18.92 -1.09
C VAL A 226 0.32 18.10 -1.28
N THR A 227 1.43 18.76 -1.68
CA THR A 227 2.73 18.11 -1.83
C THR A 227 3.40 17.88 -0.49
N ILE A 228 4.28 16.87 -0.41
CA ILE A 228 5.00 16.55 0.84
C ILE A 228 5.80 17.74 1.37
N ASP A 229 6.36 18.57 0.49
CA ASP A 229 7.12 19.76 0.87
C ASP A 229 6.25 20.86 1.51
N ARG A 230 4.95 20.86 1.23
CA ARG A 230 3.97 21.82 1.78
C ARG A 230 3.08 21.20 2.85
N HIS A 231 3.28 19.91 3.14
CA HIS A 231 2.48 19.24 4.16
C HIS A 231 2.80 19.81 5.55
N PRO A 232 1.80 20.14 6.40
CA PRO A 232 2.02 20.75 7.71
C PRO A 232 2.84 19.85 8.66
N ASP A 233 2.81 18.54 8.47
CA ASP A 233 3.61 17.56 9.21
C ASP A 233 4.10 16.46 8.26
N PRO A 234 5.20 16.69 7.51
CA PRO A 234 5.70 15.73 6.53
C PRO A 234 6.24 14.46 7.19
N ILE A 235 6.77 14.52 8.42
CA ILE A 235 7.24 13.32 9.13
C ILE A 235 6.07 12.39 9.42
N LYS A 236 4.99 12.93 9.93
CA LYS A 236 3.76 12.18 10.19
C LYS A 236 3.20 11.58 8.90
N ALA A 237 3.13 12.35 7.81
CA ALA A 237 2.64 11.88 6.52
C ALA A 237 3.43 10.66 5.99
N LEU A 238 4.76 10.67 6.14
CA LEU A 238 5.65 9.60 5.71
C LEU A 238 5.68 8.37 6.63
N THR A 239 5.22 8.49 7.88
CA THR A 239 5.33 7.43 8.89
C THR A 239 3.98 6.90 9.35
N GLN A 240 2.92 7.66 9.21
CA GLN A 240 1.59 7.25 9.63
C GLN A 240 1.02 6.17 8.71
N THR A 241 0.42 5.15 9.31
CA THR A 241 -0.41 4.18 8.60
C THR A 241 -1.61 4.88 7.94
N ASN A 242 -2.00 4.41 6.75
CA ASN A 242 -3.20 4.92 6.08
C ASN A 242 -4.45 4.72 6.95
N HIS A 243 -5.40 5.66 6.83
CA HIS A 243 -6.71 5.52 7.46
C HIS A 243 -7.37 4.23 7.02
N TYR A 244 -7.84 3.42 7.98
CA TYR A 244 -8.58 2.22 7.63
C TYR A 244 -10.01 2.55 7.20
N MET A 245 -10.45 1.87 6.17
CA MET A 245 -11.78 1.94 5.57
C MET A 245 -12.00 0.72 4.69
N SER A 246 -13.20 0.51 4.22
CA SER A 246 -13.54 -0.57 3.30
C SER A 246 -14.33 -0.05 2.08
N GLY A 247 -14.10 -0.65 0.92
CA GLY A 247 -14.96 -0.50 -0.26
C GLY A 247 -16.04 -1.57 -0.34
N ARG A 248 -16.02 -2.56 0.58
CA ARG A 248 -16.98 -3.66 0.60
C ARG A 248 -18.40 -3.14 0.75
N ASP A 249 -19.36 -3.81 0.15
CA ASP A 249 -20.79 -3.48 0.20
C ASP A 249 -21.11 -2.04 -0.23
N GLY A 250 -20.41 -1.54 -1.24
CA GLY A 250 -20.58 -0.18 -1.75
C GLY A 250 -19.95 0.90 -0.88
N GLY A 251 -18.97 0.54 -0.07
CA GLY A 251 -18.27 1.48 0.80
C GLY A 251 -18.77 1.44 2.24
N LYS A 252 -18.42 0.39 2.96
CA LYS A 252 -18.80 0.19 4.36
C LYS A 252 -17.88 0.97 5.30
N GLU A 253 -18.46 1.61 6.32
CA GLU A 253 -17.72 2.19 7.41
C GLU A 253 -17.19 1.11 8.37
N ILE A 254 -15.95 1.21 8.78
CA ILE A 254 -15.34 0.35 9.78
C ILE A 254 -15.30 1.11 11.12
N ASP A 255 -16.14 0.67 12.07
CA ASP A 255 -16.15 1.17 13.45
C ASP A 255 -15.88 0.03 14.41
N LEU A 256 -14.65 -0.06 14.92
CA LEU A 256 -14.21 -1.16 15.80
C LEU A 256 -15.05 -1.23 17.09
N ARG A 257 -15.61 -0.10 17.56
CA ARG A 257 -16.50 -0.11 18.74
C ARG A 257 -17.81 -0.82 18.45
N LYS A 258 -18.36 -0.68 17.23
CA LYS A 258 -19.54 -1.45 16.81
C LYS A 258 -19.23 -2.92 16.67
N TYR A 259 -18.10 -3.27 16.09
CA TYR A 259 -17.65 -4.68 16.04
C TYR A 259 -17.46 -5.31 17.42
N ALA A 260 -17.01 -4.54 18.43
CA ALA A 260 -16.95 -5.01 19.80
C ALA A 260 -18.34 -5.37 20.38
N LEU A 261 -19.36 -4.55 20.08
CA LEU A 261 -20.77 -4.87 20.45
C LEU A 261 -21.29 -6.11 19.70
N GLU A 262 -20.79 -6.40 18.53
CA GLU A 262 -21.13 -7.56 17.71
C GLU A 262 -20.29 -8.83 18.06
N GLY A 263 -19.43 -8.75 19.10
CA GLY A 263 -18.70 -9.88 19.66
C GLY A 263 -17.24 -10.03 19.24
N VAL A 264 -16.70 -9.10 18.41
CA VAL A 264 -15.25 -9.06 18.16
C VAL A 264 -14.52 -8.66 19.44
N LYS A 265 -13.54 -9.47 19.86
CA LYS A 265 -12.76 -9.19 21.06
C LYS A 265 -11.58 -8.28 20.72
N LEU A 266 -11.55 -7.10 21.33
CA LEU A 266 -10.52 -6.10 21.11
C LEU A 266 -9.49 -6.08 22.23
N TYR A 267 -8.22 -5.93 21.87
CA TYR A 267 -7.08 -5.78 22.78
C TYR A 267 -6.24 -4.57 22.35
N GLY A 268 -5.39 -4.07 23.23
CA GLY A 268 -4.38 -3.07 22.87
C GLY A 268 -3.30 -3.60 21.93
N SER A 269 -2.29 -2.80 21.70
CA SER A 269 -1.13 -3.17 20.88
C SER A 269 -0.43 -4.39 21.46
N VAL A 270 0.02 -5.33 20.61
CA VAL A 270 0.76 -6.51 21.10
C VAL A 270 2.10 -6.09 21.68
N ALA A 271 2.39 -6.55 22.90
CA ALA A 271 3.66 -6.33 23.59
C ALA A 271 4.64 -7.50 23.41
N GLY A 272 4.13 -8.72 23.22
CA GLY A 272 4.93 -9.93 23.05
C GLY A 272 4.08 -11.19 23.13
N GLY A 273 4.74 -12.36 23.01
CA GLY A 273 4.05 -13.65 23.14
C GLY A 273 5.05 -14.79 23.34
N ALA A 274 4.62 -15.85 24.05
CA ALA A 274 5.37 -17.11 24.22
C ALA A 274 4.44 -18.23 24.62
N GLY A 275 4.68 -19.45 24.10
CA GLY A 275 3.81 -20.60 24.31
C GLY A 275 2.38 -20.28 23.87
N THR A 276 1.41 -20.49 24.74
CA THR A 276 0.00 -20.18 24.47
C THR A 276 -0.39 -18.73 24.82
N LYS A 277 0.52 -17.93 25.37
CA LYS A 277 0.21 -16.60 25.90
C LYS A 277 0.59 -15.48 24.94
N MET A 278 -0.31 -14.50 24.81
CA MET A 278 -0.08 -13.24 24.13
C MET A 278 -0.29 -12.08 25.11
N SER A 279 0.66 -11.16 25.12
CA SER A 279 0.62 -9.97 25.98
C SER A 279 0.30 -8.72 25.16
N PHE A 280 -0.45 -7.80 25.76
CA PHE A 280 -0.90 -6.55 25.15
C PHE A 280 -0.57 -5.35 26.03
N LEU A 281 -0.35 -4.20 25.41
CA LEU A 281 -0.25 -2.92 26.11
C LEU A 281 -1.65 -2.47 26.58
N PRO A 282 -1.76 -1.76 27.71
CA PRO A 282 -3.02 -1.18 28.16
C PRO A 282 -3.33 0.12 27.42
N ASP A 283 -3.43 0.06 26.08
CA ASP A 283 -3.60 1.20 25.20
C ASP A 283 -4.80 1.07 24.24
N LEU A 284 -5.69 0.08 24.47
CA LEU A 284 -6.86 -0.15 23.62
C LEU A 284 -7.75 1.09 23.54
N GLU A 285 -8.20 1.62 24.71
CA GLU A 285 -9.09 2.77 24.73
C GLU A 285 -8.42 3.99 24.05
N LYS A 286 -7.13 4.20 24.34
CA LYS A 286 -6.35 5.27 23.72
C LYS A 286 -6.30 5.13 22.19
N ASN A 287 -6.02 3.93 21.66
CA ASN A 287 -5.92 3.70 20.21
C ASN A 287 -7.27 3.91 19.52
N LEU A 288 -8.36 3.47 20.14
CA LEU A 288 -9.71 3.73 19.65
C LEU A 288 -10.06 5.23 19.66
N ASP A 289 -9.70 5.95 20.74
CA ASP A 289 -9.94 7.39 20.85
C ASP A 289 -9.10 8.20 19.85
N ASP A 290 -7.88 7.78 19.57
CA ASP A 290 -7.03 8.41 18.56
C ASP A 290 -7.61 8.19 17.15
N ALA A 291 -8.15 7.01 16.86
CA ALA A 291 -8.85 6.72 15.62
C ALA A 291 -10.11 7.57 15.47
N ASP A 292 -10.92 7.70 16.53
CA ASP A 292 -12.11 8.56 16.56
C ASP A 292 -11.77 10.04 16.38
N ARG A 293 -10.65 10.49 16.95
CA ARG A 293 -10.16 11.88 16.77
C ARG A 293 -9.80 12.15 15.31
N SER A 294 -9.19 11.18 14.63
CA SER A 294 -8.92 11.27 13.19
C SER A 294 -10.21 11.35 12.38
N TYR A 295 -11.16 10.49 12.67
CA TYR A 295 -12.50 10.47 12.06
C TYR A 295 -13.21 11.81 12.20
N LEU A 296 -13.26 12.37 13.40
CA LEU A 296 -13.87 13.67 13.68
C LEU A 296 -13.13 14.82 13.00
N GLY A 297 -11.79 14.75 12.94
CA GLY A 297 -10.99 15.73 12.22
C GLY A 297 -11.32 15.80 10.74
N ILE A 298 -11.51 14.66 10.08
CA ILE A 298 -11.93 14.60 8.68
C ILE A 298 -13.34 15.19 8.51
N ARG A 299 -14.31 14.86 9.38
CA ARG A 299 -15.65 15.43 9.34
C ARG A 299 -15.60 16.96 9.46
N THR A 300 -14.84 17.48 10.42
CA THR A 300 -14.65 18.92 10.61
C THR A 300 -14.03 19.59 9.38
N GLN A 301 -13.05 18.96 8.74
CA GLN A 301 -12.45 19.47 7.51
C GLN A 301 -13.48 19.55 6.37
N ILE A 302 -14.29 18.51 6.21
CA ILE A 302 -15.35 18.44 5.20
C ILE A 302 -16.41 19.52 5.47
N ASP A 303 -16.89 19.66 6.71
CA ASP A 303 -17.88 20.69 7.10
C ASP A 303 -17.35 22.10 6.82
N ALA A 304 -16.09 22.37 7.13
CA ALA A 304 -15.46 23.66 6.83
C ALA A 304 -15.38 23.94 5.31
N TRP A 305 -15.09 22.91 4.52
CA TRP A 305 -15.10 23.02 3.05
C TRP A 305 -16.51 23.30 2.52
N ILE A 306 -17.50 22.51 2.92
CA ILE A 306 -18.91 22.68 2.53
C ILE A 306 -19.39 24.11 2.84
N ALA A 307 -19.13 24.58 4.07
CA ALA A 307 -19.48 25.93 4.50
C ALA A 307 -18.78 27.02 3.68
N SER A 308 -17.47 26.84 3.38
CA SER A 308 -16.69 27.81 2.60
C SER A 308 -17.15 27.95 1.15
N GLN A 309 -17.72 26.88 0.59
CA GLN A 309 -18.25 26.85 -0.78
C GLN A 309 -19.75 27.14 -0.87
N GLY A 310 -20.44 27.29 0.27
CA GLY A 310 -21.90 27.47 0.30
C GLY A 310 -22.68 26.28 -0.27
N ILE A 311 -22.14 25.06 -0.11
CA ILE A 311 -22.78 23.83 -0.63
C ILE A 311 -23.92 23.44 0.29
N ASP A 312 -25.10 23.18 -0.28
CA ASP A 312 -26.23 22.56 0.43
C ASP A 312 -25.98 21.03 0.48
N ALA A 313 -25.67 20.51 1.67
CA ALA A 313 -25.38 19.11 1.90
C ALA A 313 -26.21 18.59 3.09
N PRO A 314 -26.65 17.30 3.07
CA PRO A 314 -27.42 16.71 4.16
C PRO A 314 -26.72 16.86 5.51
N GLU A 315 -27.50 17.09 6.57
CA GLU A 315 -26.96 17.06 7.93
C GLU A 315 -26.72 15.63 8.39
N GLU A 316 -25.70 15.44 9.22
CA GLU A 316 -25.36 14.17 9.82
C GLU A 316 -25.50 14.22 11.33
N PRO A 317 -25.91 13.12 11.97
CA PRO A 317 -25.99 13.08 13.42
C PRO A 317 -24.62 13.30 14.07
N PRO A 318 -24.60 13.83 15.31
CA PRO A 318 -23.37 13.93 16.08
C PRO A 318 -22.74 12.55 16.27
N PHE A 319 -21.42 12.54 16.37
CA PHE A 319 -20.69 11.30 16.68
C PHE A 319 -20.99 10.84 18.10
N GLU A 320 -21.28 9.53 18.24
CA GLU A 320 -21.47 8.88 19.53
C GLU A 320 -20.45 7.76 19.72
N LYS A 321 -19.77 7.78 20.88
CA LYS A 321 -18.90 6.70 21.29
C LYS A 321 -19.75 5.56 21.86
N VAL A 322 -20.10 4.57 21.02
CA VAL A 322 -21.09 3.52 21.34
C VAL A 322 -20.56 2.43 22.28
N TRP A 323 -19.24 2.31 22.44
CA TRP A 323 -18.62 1.27 23.29
C TRP A 323 -17.25 1.73 23.80
N ARG A 324 -16.85 1.22 24.96
CA ARG A 324 -15.51 1.33 25.53
C ARG A 324 -15.17 0.07 26.32
N PRO A 325 -13.89 -0.30 26.47
CA PRO A 325 -13.52 -1.43 27.30
C PRO A 325 -13.86 -1.17 28.77
N GLU A 326 -14.42 -2.18 29.45
CA GLU A 326 -14.64 -2.11 30.89
C GLU A 326 -13.32 -2.15 31.66
N GLN A 327 -12.35 -2.90 31.11
CA GLN A 327 -10.98 -3.01 31.61
C GLN A 327 -10.01 -3.30 30.45
N GLU A 328 -8.76 -2.89 30.61
CA GLU A 328 -7.68 -3.21 29.67
C GLU A 328 -7.19 -4.64 29.94
N ILE A 329 -7.30 -5.51 28.92
CA ILE A 329 -6.81 -6.89 28.98
C ILE A 329 -5.37 -6.90 28.49
N THR A 330 -4.42 -7.24 29.37
CA THR A 330 -2.98 -7.20 29.08
C THR A 330 -2.35 -8.57 28.80
N GLU A 331 -3.04 -9.66 29.05
CA GLU A 331 -2.60 -11.02 28.73
C GLU A 331 -3.80 -11.91 28.38
N VAL A 332 -3.62 -12.74 27.36
CA VAL A 332 -4.60 -13.76 26.95
C VAL A 332 -3.88 -15.08 26.73
N ASP A 333 -4.44 -16.16 27.29
CA ASP A 333 -4.10 -17.51 26.85
C ASP A 333 -4.91 -17.81 25.58
N LEU A 334 -4.21 -17.92 24.46
CA LEU A 334 -4.80 -18.07 23.14
C LEU A 334 -5.60 -19.36 23.02
N VAL A 335 -5.02 -20.48 23.49
CA VAL A 335 -5.65 -21.80 23.41
C VAL A 335 -6.88 -21.85 24.30
N ALA A 336 -6.78 -21.37 25.56
CA ALA A 336 -7.93 -21.30 26.48
C ALA A 336 -9.04 -20.36 25.95
N SER A 337 -8.70 -19.40 25.11
CA SER A 337 -9.64 -18.48 24.47
C SER A 337 -10.19 -19.00 23.14
N GLY A 338 -9.84 -20.23 22.72
CA GLY A 338 -10.27 -20.85 21.48
C GLY A 338 -9.58 -20.33 20.23
N VAL A 339 -8.48 -19.58 20.37
CA VAL A 339 -7.69 -19.07 19.24
C VAL A 339 -6.84 -20.20 18.68
N THR A 340 -7.06 -20.53 17.42
CA THR A 340 -6.35 -21.57 16.66
C THR A 340 -5.36 -21.00 15.65
N SER A 341 -5.46 -19.72 15.36
CA SER A 341 -4.63 -19.08 14.36
C SER A 341 -4.35 -17.60 14.63
N ILE A 342 -3.23 -17.11 14.08
CA ILE A 342 -2.81 -15.72 14.14
C ILE A 342 -2.55 -15.22 12.72
N ILE A 343 -3.07 -14.02 12.39
CA ILE A 343 -2.74 -13.29 11.16
C ILE A 343 -1.94 -12.05 11.52
N TRP A 344 -0.69 -11.99 11.05
CA TRP A 344 0.17 -10.83 11.19
C TRP A 344 -0.17 -9.80 10.12
N ALA A 345 -0.86 -8.71 10.47
CA ALA A 345 -1.24 -7.61 9.59
C ALA A 345 -0.50 -6.32 9.95
N ILE A 346 0.79 -6.44 10.29
CA ILE A 346 1.65 -5.37 10.81
C ILE A 346 2.55 -4.73 9.74
N GLY A 347 2.26 -5.00 8.47
CA GLY A 347 2.88 -4.32 7.34
C GLY A 347 4.07 -5.06 6.74
N PHE A 348 4.87 -4.29 5.98
CA PHE A 348 5.95 -4.80 5.14
C PHE A 348 7.20 -3.93 5.28
N ARG A 349 8.34 -4.49 4.91
CA ARG A 349 9.60 -3.75 4.75
C ARG A 349 10.04 -3.81 3.29
N PRO A 350 10.46 -2.71 2.68
CA PRO A 350 11.18 -2.77 1.40
C PRO A 350 12.54 -3.44 1.63
N ASP A 351 13.04 -4.12 0.61
CA ASP A 351 14.40 -4.66 0.58
C ASP A 351 15.16 -4.05 -0.61
N TYR A 352 16.20 -3.33 -0.28
CA TYR A 352 17.12 -2.73 -1.26
C TYR A 352 18.55 -3.26 -1.08
N SER A 353 18.72 -4.44 -0.45
CA SER A 353 20.04 -5.06 -0.24
C SER A 353 20.80 -5.36 -1.55
N TRP A 354 20.06 -5.49 -2.65
CA TRP A 354 20.56 -5.68 -4.00
C TRP A 354 21.02 -4.39 -4.69
N LEU A 355 20.77 -3.22 -4.10
CA LEU A 355 21.08 -1.90 -4.66
C LEU A 355 22.39 -1.38 -4.04
N GLU A 356 23.49 -1.53 -4.76
CA GLU A 356 24.83 -1.08 -4.34
C GLU A 356 25.12 0.36 -4.81
N VAL A 357 24.18 1.27 -4.59
CA VAL A 357 24.29 2.69 -4.93
C VAL A 357 24.07 3.51 -3.68
N ASP A 358 24.92 4.52 -3.44
CA ASP A 358 24.74 5.44 -2.29
C ASP A 358 23.53 6.36 -2.52
N CYS A 359 22.35 5.80 -2.29
CA CYS A 359 21.08 6.51 -2.41
C CYS A 359 20.11 6.19 -1.27
N LEU A 360 20.57 5.46 -0.24
CA LEU A 360 19.77 5.11 0.93
C LEU A 360 20.25 5.87 2.17
N ASP A 361 19.34 6.14 3.10
CA ASP A 361 19.68 6.67 4.42
C ASP A 361 20.17 5.55 5.37
N GLU A 362 20.56 5.92 6.60
CA GLU A 362 21.04 4.99 7.63
C GLU A 362 19.99 3.93 8.03
N ARG A 363 18.72 4.15 7.70
CA ARG A 363 17.59 3.23 7.95
C ARG A 363 17.22 2.40 6.72
N GLY A 364 18.01 2.50 5.63
CA GLY A 364 17.75 1.81 4.37
C GLY A 364 16.59 2.40 3.56
N LYS A 365 16.18 3.65 3.83
CA LYS A 365 15.15 4.32 3.04
C LYS A 365 15.77 5.13 1.90
N PRO A 366 15.15 5.15 0.71
CA PRO A 366 15.66 5.91 -0.42
C PRO A 366 15.67 7.42 -0.14
N LYS A 367 16.80 8.07 -0.48
CA LYS A 367 16.96 9.53 -0.50
C LYS A 367 16.64 10.05 -1.89
N TYR A 368 15.59 10.84 -2.01
CA TYR A 368 15.16 11.42 -3.30
C TYR A 368 14.37 12.72 -3.11
N HIS A 369 14.25 13.47 -4.18
CA HIS A 369 13.25 14.51 -4.34
C HIS A 369 12.33 14.13 -5.50
N ARG A 370 11.03 13.92 -5.24
CA ARG A 370 10.03 13.44 -6.22
C ARG A 370 10.50 12.23 -7.04
N GLY A 371 11.18 11.29 -6.39
CA GLY A 371 11.70 10.07 -7.01
C GLY A 371 13.07 10.21 -7.70
N VAL A 372 13.60 11.41 -7.88
CA VAL A 372 14.94 11.64 -8.44
C VAL A 372 15.97 11.58 -7.32
N THR A 373 16.97 10.69 -7.43
CA THR A 373 18.06 10.57 -6.45
C THR A 373 19.24 11.49 -6.79
N GLU A 374 20.19 11.63 -5.87
CA GLU A 374 21.46 12.29 -6.13
C GLU A 374 22.38 11.49 -7.07
N ALA A 375 22.19 10.15 -7.12
CA ALA A 375 22.89 9.29 -8.08
C ALA A 375 22.32 9.51 -9.49
N SER A 376 23.13 10.06 -10.39
CA SER A 376 22.69 10.44 -11.73
C SER A 376 22.09 9.26 -12.49
N GLY A 377 20.86 9.40 -12.96
CA GLY A 377 20.15 8.38 -13.73
C GLY A 377 19.54 7.26 -12.87
N LEU A 378 19.40 7.45 -11.55
CA LEU A 378 18.70 6.53 -10.68
C LEU A 378 17.44 7.17 -10.12
N TYR A 379 16.32 6.46 -10.24
CA TYR A 379 15.01 6.97 -9.88
C TYR A 379 14.21 5.95 -9.07
N PHE A 380 13.30 6.45 -8.20
CA PHE A 380 12.29 5.64 -7.50
C PHE A 380 10.89 6.07 -7.89
N ILE A 381 9.97 5.11 -8.03
CA ILE A 381 8.55 5.39 -8.26
C ILE A 381 7.66 4.36 -7.55
N GLY A 382 6.39 4.72 -7.33
CA GLY A 382 5.41 3.83 -6.71
C GLY A 382 5.47 3.80 -5.19
N LEU A 383 6.23 4.70 -4.58
CA LEU A 383 6.32 4.87 -3.13
C LEU A 383 5.25 5.85 -2.64
N GLY A 384 4.70 5.60 -1.45
CA GLY A 384 3.75 6.52 -0.82
C GLY A 384 4.40 7.88 -0.52
N TRP A 385 3.66 8.96 -0.74
CA TRP A 385 4.15 10.31 -0.52
C TRP A 385 5.44 10.69 -1.25
N LEU A 386 5.66 10.10 -2.41
CA LEU A 386 6.78 10.49 -3.28
C LEU A 386 6.68 11.97 -3.66
N ASN A 387 5.47 12.47 -3.87
CA ASN A 387 5.12 13.88 -4.08
C ASN A 387 3.87 14.29 -3.29
N THR A 388 2.75 13.57 -3.48
CA THR A 388 1.46 13.84 -2.85
C THR A 388 0.91 12.58 -2.16
N TRP A 389 -0.24 12.70 -1.50
CA TRP A 389 -0.96 11.53 -0.98
C TRP A 389 -1.28 10.49 -2.07
N GLY A 390 -1.53 10.96 -3.29
CA GLY A 390 -1.82 10.10 -4.46
C GLY A 390 -0.63 9.28 -4.95
N SER A 391 0.59 9.65 -4.59
CA SER A 391 1.81 8.94 -5.00
C SER A 391 1.74 7.46 -4.61
N GLY A 392 2.12 6.58 -5.55
CA GLY A 392 2.03 5.13 -5.39
C GLY A 392 0.61 4.55 -5.50
N ARG A 393 -0.43 5.39 -5.62
CA ARG A 393 -1.83 5.00 -5.84
C ARG A 393 -2.27 5.30 -7.27
N PHE A 394 -3.41 4.74 -7.69
CA PHE A 394 -3.97 4.99 -9.02
C PHE A 394 -4.25 6.48 -9.28
N LEU A 395 -4.60 7.25 -8.25
CA LEU A 395 -4.92 8.67 -8.38
C LEU A 395 -3.73 9.54 -8.78
N GLY A 396 -2.53 9.26 -8.26
CA GLY A 396 -1.36 10.15 -8.43
C GLY A 396 -0.23 9.58 -9.27
N ILE A 397 -0.30 8.30 -9.65
CA ILE A 397 0.80 7.64 -10.37
C ILE A 397 1.04 8.23 -11.76
N ASP A 398 0.01 8.77 -12.41
CA ASP A 398 0.13 9.43 -13.70
C ASP A 398 1.04 10.66 -13.62
N GLU A 399 0.81 11.54 -12.65
CA GLU A 399 1.61 12.75 -12.43
C GLU A 399 3.07 12.42 -12.09
N ASP A 400 3.29 11.45 -11.18
CA ASP A 400 4.64 11.03 -10.80
C ASP A 400 5.39 10.41 -11.98
N SER A 401 4.73 9.57 -12.77
CA SER A 401 5.32 8.92 -13.95
C SER A 401 5.68 9.92 -15.03
N ARG A 402 4.81 10.90 -15.29
CA ARG A 402 5.07 11.97 -16.23
C ARG A 402 6.30 12.79 -15.82
N TYR A 403 6.33 13.23 -14.55
CA TYR A 403 7.46 13.98 -14.02
C TYR A 403 8.79 13.23 -14.15
N LEU A 404 8.83 11.95 -13.74
CA LEU A 404 10.06 11.16 -13.85
C LEU A 404 10.47 10.93 -15.31
N SER A 405 9.52 10.68 -16.18
CA SER A 405 9.82 10.51 -17.63
C SER A 405 10.42 11.79 -18.24
N GLU A 406 9.93 12.98 -17.85
CA GLU A 406 10.52 14.26 -18.24
C GLU A 406 12.00 14.37 -17.77
N GLN A 407 12.31 13.93 -16.53
CA GLN A 407 13.68 13.94 -16.02
C GLN A 407 14.60 12.95 -16.78
N ILE A 408 14.09 11.76 -17.06
CA ILE A 408 14.80 10.71 -17.83
C ILE A 408 15.14 11.22 -19.23
N VAL A 409 14.17 11.80 -19.94
CA VAL A 409 14.35 12.37 -21.29
C VAL A 409 15.35 13.54 -21.26
N ALA A 410 15.25 14.42 -20.26
CA ALA A 410 16.18 15.55 -20.13
C ALA A 410 17.63 15.10 -19.93
N LEU A 411 17.87 14.06 -19.11
CA LEU A 411 19.21 13.51 -18.91
C LEU A 411 19.75 12.86 -20.19
N GLN A 412 18.92 12.11 -20.91
CA GLN A 412 19.33 11.46 -22.15
C GLN A 412 19.71 12.48 -23.25
N LYS A 413 18.94 13.56 -23.39
CA LYS A 413 19.26 14.62 -24.34
C LYS A 413 20.60 15.30 -24.03
N ARG A 414 20.93 15.50 -22.76
CA ARG A 414 22.22 16.05 -22.31
C ARG A 414 23.40 15.13 -22.69
N ALA A 415 23.20 13.80 -22.47
CA ALA A 415 24.23 12.80 -22.80
C ALA A 415 24.52 12.69 -24.28
N VAL A 416 23.55 12.96 -25.17
CA VAL A 416 23.72 12.96 -26.64
C VAL A 416 24.38 14.26 -27.12
N ALA A 417 24.23 15.37 -26.39
CA ALA A 417 24.79 16.68 -26.73
C ALA A 417 26.23 16.88 -26.22
N ALA A 418 26.72 16.04 -25.32
CA ALA A 418 28.08 16.07 -24.75
C ALA A 418 29.02 15.12 -25.51
#